data_52d786e8f8395280e1406a51ad2c1084
#
_entry.id   52d786e8f8395280e1406a51ad2c1084
#
_cell.length_a   1.000
_cell.length_b   1.000
_cell.length_c   1.000
_cell.angle_alpha   90.00
_cell.angle_beta   90.00
_cell.angle_gamma   90.00
#
_symmetry.space_group_name_H-M   'P 1'
#
loop_
_entity.id
_entity.type
_entity.pdbx_description
1 polymer ?
#
loop_
_entity_poly.entity_id
_entity_poly.type
_entity_poly.pdbx_seq_one_letter_code
_entity_poly.pdbx_strand_id
1 'polypeptide(L)'
;MATHGISQVTTHGRRCAVAADDPVAAAKIAAPDVPVWAVQRPRITKLIAEDVRWCQLTVVTSPPGAGKTTALALWAAADPGIVAWVCLDEFGNRPGVFWSYVVAALRESGVTLPRALAAAMRGRVGGHMFLLQLAAALAAQDPPVTLILDDLHLLTAPKVLDGLDYVLRNVGSGLRLVASSRTDSLLPVHRYRLAGELAEIRASDLAFSTAEAGLLLAWHGSTLTAGQLECLTRRTEGWAAGLHLAAVSLDAHPDPDQLLRSLPRKAAR
;
A
#
# COMPACT_ATOMS: atom_id res chain seq x y z
N MET A 1 20.99 -25.70 29.43
CA MET A 1 20.16 -24.55 29.84
C MET A 1 20.78 -23.29 29.29
N ALA A 2 20.24 -22.76 28.23
CA ALA A 2 20.60 -21.44 27.70
C ALA A 2 19.31 -20.85 27.09
N THR A 3 18.72 -19.95 27.86
CA THR A 3 17.52 -19.14 27.49
C THR A 3 17.94 -18.07 26.52
N HIS A 4 17.48 -18.17 25.28
CA HIS A 4 17.57 -17.07 24.31
C HIS A 4 16.48 -16.06 24.59
N GLY A 5 16.89 -14.86 25.06
CA GLY A 5 16.03 -13.72 25.24
C GLY A 5 15.60 -13.15 23.89
N ILE A 6 14.30 -13.17 23.64
CA ILE A 6 13.68 -12.46 22.53
C ILE A 6 13.62 -10.97 22.91
N SER A 7 14.43 -10.15 22.24
CA SER A 7 14.40 -8.70 22.38
C SER A 7 13.10 -8.18 21.77
N GLN A 8 12.16 -7.72 22.60
CA GLN A 8 10.97 -7.00 22.17
C GLN A 8 11.40 -5.61 21.67
N VAL A 9 11.29 -5.40 20.37
CA VAL A 9 11.36 -4.05 19.79
C VAL A 9 10.03 -3.35 20.06
N THR A 10 10.03 -2.51 21.09
CA THR A 10 8.90 -1.64 21.43
C THR A 10 8.91 -0.43 20.50
N THR A 11 8.13 -0.47 19.43
CA THR A 11 7.84 0.70 18.63
C THR A 11 6.87 1.62 19.39
N HIS A 12 7.42 2.64 20.03
CA HIS A 12 6.61 3.75 20.59
C HIS A 12 6.20 4.68 19.45
N GLY A 13 5.08 4.41 18.79
CA GLY A 13 4.39 5.38 17.94
C GLY A 13 3.78 6.47 18.83
N ARG A 14 4.27 7.71 18.72
CA ARG A 14 3.62 8.89 19.30
C ARG A 14 2.28 9.10 18.59
N ARG A 15 1.17 8.76 19.25
CA ARG A 15 -0.18 9.12 18.81
C ARG A 15 -0.35 10.63 18.98
N CYS A 16 -0.59 11.34 17.90
CA CYS A 16 -0.91 12.76 17.92
C CYS A 16 -2.40 12.97 18.25
N ALA A 17 -2.71 13.95 19.14
CA ALA A 17 -3.99 14.11 19.81
C ALA A 17 -5.18 14.57 18.92
N VAL A 18 -4.98 14.78 17.61
CA VAL A 18 -6.03 15.29 16.70
C VAL A 18 -6.90 14.19 16.08
N ALA A 19 -6.45 12.94 16.09
CA ALA A 19 -7.19 11.79 15.58
C ALA A 19 -8.10 11.13 16.65
N ALA A 20 -8.11 11.61 17.88
CA ALA A 20 -8.85 11.01 18.99
C ALA A 20 -10.37 11.24 18.93
N ASP A 21 -10.84 12.23 18.15
CA ASP A 21 -12.25 12.63 18.16
C ASP A 21 -13.11 11.86 17.13
N ASP A 22 -12.47 11.17 16.14
CA ASP A 22 -13.17 10.32 15.17
C ASP A 22 -12.36 9.04 14.86
N PRO A 23 -12.70 7.93 15.54
CA PRO A 23 -11.99 6.67 15.36
C PRO A 23 -12.10 6.09 13.93
N VAL A 24 -13.15 6.44 13.20
CA VAL A 24 -13.32 6.03 11.79
C VAL A 24 -12.35 6.77 10.89
N ALA A 25 -12.22 8.08 11.10
CA ALA A 25 -11.24 8.89 10.37
C ALA A 25 -9.80 8.45 10.68
N ALA A 26 -9.49 8.15 11.94
CA ALA A 26 -8.18 7.64 12.35
C ALA A 26 -7.81 6.34 11.63
N ALA A 27 -8.74 5.39 11.52
CA ALA A 27 -8.52 4.13 10.79
C ALA A 27 -8.32 4.34 9.28
N LYS A 28 -8.81 5.45 8.72
CA LYS A 28 -8.66 5.78 7.28
C LYS A 28 -7.31 6.43 6.93
N ILE A 29 -6.67 7.05 7.90
CA ILE A 29 -5.42 7.82 7.67
C ILE A 29 -4.17 7.15 8.28
N ALA A 30 -4.27 5.89 8.66
CA ALA A 30 -3.16 5.10 9.16
C ALA A 30 -2.89 3.90 8.25
N ALA A 31 -1.63 3.51 8.15
CA ALA A 31 -1.28 2.24 7.53
C ALA A 31 -1.96 1.10 8.31
N PRO A 32 -2.56 0.11 7.63
CA PRO A 32 -3.12 -1.05 8.29
C PRO A 32 -2.06 -1.83 9.07
N ASP A 33 -2.47 -2.47 10.16
CA ASP A 33 -1.61 -3.37 10.91
C ASP A 33 -1.14 -4.52 10.00
N VAL A 34 0.15 -4.77 10.02
CA VAL A 34 0.74 -5.89 9.28
C VAL A 34 0.48 -7.16 10.08
N PRO A 35 -0.16 -8.19 9.46
CA PRO A 35 -0.36 -9.46 10.14
C PRO A 35 0.95 -10.07 10.63
N VAL A 36 0.95 -10.67 11.82
CA VAL A 36 2.15 -11.28 12.43
C VAL A 36 2.76 -12.39 11.58
N TRP A 37 1.95 -13.03 10.73
CA TRP A 37 2.37 -14.06 9.79
C TRP A 37 2.86 -13.50 8.43
N ALA A 38 2.87 -12.19 8.26
CA ALA A 38 3.31 -11.59 7.01
C ALA A 38 4.80 -11.82 6.79
N VAL A 39 5.13 -12.44 5.67
CA VAL A 39 6.51 -12.71 5.28
C VAL A 39 7.20 -11.43 4.85
N GLN A 40 8.35 -11.14 5.46
CA GLN A 40 9.24 -10.09 5.01
C GLN A 40 9.81 -10.47 3.62
N ARG A 41 9.61 -9.60 2.63
CA ARG A 41 10.05 -9.81 1.25
C ARG A 41 10.98 -8.69 0.81
N PRO A 42 12.28 -8.76 1.14
CA PRO A 42 13.24 -7.66 0.88
C PRO A 42 13.27 -7.22 -0.58
N ARG A 43 13.07 -8.14 -1.53
CA ARG A 43 13.03 -7.80 -2.96
C ARG A 43 11.88 -6.84 -3.31
N ILE A 44 10.70 -7.02 -2.66
CA ILE A 44 9.53 -6.15 -2.89
C ILE A 44 9.73 -4.80 -2.21
N THR A 45 10.19 -4.81 -0.95
CA THR A 45 10.50 -3.57 -0.22
C THR A 45 11.53 -2.73 -0.97
N LYS A 46 12.59 -3.38 -1.52
CA LYS A 46 13.60 -2.71 -2.33
C LYS A 46 13.02 -2.17 -3.64
N LEU A 47 12.21 -2.96 -4.36
CA LEU A 47 11.55 -2.53 -5.59
C LEU A 47 10.70 -1.28 -5.36
N ILE A 48 9.83 -1.30 -4.33
CA ILE A 48 8.98 -0.15 -3.99
C ILE A 48 9.85 1.07 -3.64
N ALA A 49 10.90 0.89 -2.84
CA ALA A 49 11.79 1.98 -2.44
C ALA A 49 12.51 2.62 -3.64
N GLU A 50 12.98 1.81 -4.59
CA GLU A 50 13.62 2.30 -5.81
C GLU A 50 12.63 3.07 -6.68
N ASP A 51 11.44 2.51 -6.92
CA ASP A 51 10.39 3.13 -7.72
C ASP A 51 9.92 4.47 -7.13
N VAL A 52 9.65 4.51 -5.82
CA VAL A 52 9.23 5.73 -5.13
C VAL A 52 10.33 6.79 -5.14
N ARG A 53 11.59 6.39 -5.08
CA ARG A 53 12.72 7.32 -5.11
C ARG A 53 12.81 8.08 -6.43
N TRP A 54 12.54 7.41 -7.55
CA TRP A 54 12.80 7.96 -8.88
C TRP A 54 11.54 8.43 -9.62
N CYS A 55 10.37 7.89 -9.28
CA CYS A 55 9.12 8.20 -9.98
C CYS A 55 8.22 9.08 -9.13
N GLN A 56 7.50 9.99 -9.77
CA GLN A 56 6.50 10.81 -9.12
C GLN A 56 5.24 10.01 -8.78
N LEU A 57 4.91 9.02 -9.64
CA LEU A 57 3.75 8.14 -9.50
C LEU A 57 4.19 6.68 -9.55
N THR A 58 3.92 5.93 -8.48
CA THR A 58 4.06 4.47 -8.43
C THR A 58 2.69 3.84 -8.32
N VAL A 59 2.33 2.97 -9.29
CA VAL A 59 1.03 2.29 -9.31
C VAL A 59 1.25 0.80 -9.05
N VAL A 60 0.61 0.27 -8.00
CA VAL A 60 0.66 -1.15 -7.62
C VAL A 60 -0.66 -1.80 -8.02
N THR A 61 -0.69 -2.47 -9.16
CA THR A 61 -1.92 -3.07 -9.70
C THR A 61 -1.85 -4.59 -9.66
N SER A 62 -2.82 -5.20 -8.95
CA SER A 62 -2.97 -6.65 -8.93
C SER A 62 -4.34 -7.06 -8.42
N PRO A 63 -4.81 -8.30 -8.69
CA PRO A 63 -6.07 -8.81 -8.15
C PRO A 63 -6.15 -8.76 -6.63
N PRO A 64 -7.35 -8.91 -6.05
CA PRO A 64 -7.51 -9.05 -4.60
C PRO A 64 -6.64 -10.18 -4.04
N GLY A 65 -6.16 -10.01 -2.80
CA GLY A 65 -5.38 -11.05 -2.13
C GLY A 65 -3.94 -11.23 -2.64
N ALA A 66 -3.44 -10.39 -3.54
CA ALA A 66 -2.03 -10.45 -4.00
C ALA A 66 -1.02 -9.86 -2.99
N GLY A 67 -1.50 -9.24 -1.90
CA GLY A 67 -0.67 -8.70 -0.84
C GLY A 67 -0.17 -7.26 -1.07
N LYS A 68 -0.86 -6.46 -1.91
CA LYS A 68 -0.52 -5.03 -2.16
C LYS A 68 -0.39 -4.23 -0.87
N THR A 69 -1.48 -4.15 -0.12
CA THR A 69 -1.56 -3.40 1.14
C THR A 69 -0.50 -3.83 2.13
N THR A 70 -0.30 -5.14 2.31
CA THR A 70 0.73 -5.70 3.20
C THR A 70 2.14 -5.32 2.73
N ALA A 71 2.42 -5.41 1.42
CA ALA A 71 3.72 -5.05 0.88
C ALA A 71 4.02 -3.55 1.06
N LEU A 72 3.03 -2.69 0.81
CA LEU A 72 3.14 -1.25 1.02
C LEU A 72 3.29 -0.90 2.51
N ALA A 73 2.54 -1.56 3.40
CA ALA A 73 2.64 -1.33 4.84
C ALA A 73 4.02 -1.76 5.40
N LEU A 74 4.55 -2.90 4.96
CA LEU A 74 5.89 -3.36 5.32
C LEU A 74 6.97 -2.40 4.83
N TRP A 75 6.84 -1.90 3.60
CA TRP A 75 7.75 -0.90 3.07
C TRP A 75 7.65 0.42 3.82
N ALA A 76 6.44 0.96 4.02
CA ALA A 76 6.22 2.22 4.71
C ALA A 76 6.76 2.20 6.15
N ALA A 77 6.65 1.07 6.86
CA ALA A 77 7.19 0.91 8.20
C ALA A 77 8.72 0.92 8.26
N ALA A 78 9.40 0.57 7.16
CA ALA A 78 10.85 0.53 7.04
C ALA A 78 11.44 1.79 6.39
N ASP A 79 10.62 2.62 5.75
CA ASP A 79 11.07 3.83 5.05
C ASP A 79 11.39 4.94 6.07
N PRO A 80 12.56 5.59 6.00
CA PRO A 80 12.94 6.65 6.92
C PRO A 80 12.28 8.00 6.61
N GLY A 81 11.61 8.11 5.46
CA GLY A 81 10.98 9.34 4.99
C GLY A 81 9.61 9.60 5.63
N ILE A 82 9.00 10.69 5.21
CA ILE A 82 7.63 11.03 5.63
C ILE A 82 6.65 10.28 4.73
N VAL A 83 5.90 9.33 5.32
CA VAL A 83 4.89 8.55 4.62
C VAL A 83 3.51 8.85 5.20
N ALA A 84 2.63 9.41 4.39
CA ALA A 84 1.23 9.62 4.70
C ALA A 84 0.39 8.51 4.05
N TRP A 85 -0.61 7.97 4.75
CA TRP A 85 -1.44 6.87 4.29
C TRP A 85 -2.92 7.23 4.28
N VAL A 86 -3.63 6.88 3.20
CA VAL A 86 -5.10 6.97 3.14
C VAL A 86 -5.67 5.66 2.62
N CYS A 87 -6.48 4.99 3.44
CA CYS A 87 -7.32 3.86 3.03
C CYS A 87 -8.60 4.39 2.40
N LEU A 88 -8.76 4.19 1.11
CA LEU A 88 -9.90 4.71 0.36
C LEU A 88 -11.13 3.82 0.48
N ASP A 89 -12.28 4.45 0.37
CA ASP A 89 -13.59 3.82 0.26
C ASP A 89 -14.49 4.61 -0.70
N GLU A 90 -15.73 4.17 -0.88
CA GLU A 90 -16.70 4.83 -1.76
C GLU A 90 -17.04 6.27 -1.31
N PHE A 91 -16.90 6.60 -0.02
CA PHE A 91 -17.13 7.96 0.49
C PHE A 91 -16.06 8.94 0.00
N GLY A 92 -14.87 8.45 -0.34
CA GLY A 92 -13.80 9.21 -0.98
C GLY A 92 -14.19 9.83 -2.33
N ASN A 93 -15.29 9.40 -2.94
CA ASN A 93 -15.82 10.03 -4.17
C ASN A 93 -16.43 11.43 -3.94
N ARG A 94 -16.55 11.87 -2.69
CA ARG A 94 -16.92 13.23 -2.32
C ARG A 94 -15.64 14.07 -2.15
N PRO A 95 -15.40 15.10 -2.99
CA PRO A 95 -14.14 15.87 -2.93
C PRO A 95 -13.80 16.39 -1.53
N GLY A 96 -14.80 16.86 -0.79
CA GLY A 96 -14.60 17.33 0.58
C GLY A 96 -14.11 16.25 1.53
N VAL A 97 -14.62 15.02 1.43
CA VAL A 97 -14.19 13.87 2.24
C VAL A 97 -12.79 13.43 1.85
N PHE A 98 -12.55 13.21 0.56
CA PHE A 98 -11.24 12.79 0.06
C PHE A 98 -10.11 13.73 0.52
N TRP A 99 -10.26 15.02 0.24
CA TRP A 99 -9.23 15.99 0.59
C TRP A 99 -9.08 16.19 2.10
N SER A 100 -10.14 16.00 2.87
CA SER A 100 -10.04 16.01 4.34
C SER A 100 -9.19 14.85 4.85
N TYR A 101 -9.34 13.64 4.30
CA TYR A 101 -8.49 12.50 4.63
C TYR A 101 -7.04 12.73 4.20
N VAL A 102 -6.81 13.23 2.98
CA VAL A 102 -5.45 13.55 2.50
C VAL A 102 -4.76 14.56 3.43
N VAL A 103 -5.44 15.66 3.78
CA VAL A 103 -4.87 16.67 4.68
C VAL A 103 -4.65 16.13 6.08
N ALA A 104 -5.56 15.30 6.59
CA ALA A 104 -5.41 14.68 7.91
C ALA A 104 -4.21 13.70 7.92
N ALA A 105 -4.07 12.85 6.89
CA ALA A 105 -2.95 11.92 6.76
C ALA A 105 -1.60 12.65 6.67
N LEU A 106 -1.53 13.73 5.89
CA LEU A 106 -0.33 14.56 5.79
C LEU A 106 0.06 15.18 7.13
N ARG A 107 -0.92 15.67 7.91
CA ARG A 107 -0.66 16.22 9.25
C ARG A 107 -0.22 15.16 10.24
N GLU A 108 -0.87 13.99 10.24
CA GLU A 108 -0.53 12.88 11.11
C GLU A 108 0.89 12.36 10.85
N SER A 109 1.34 12.40 9.59
CA SER A 109 2.72 12.04 9.22
C SER A 109 3.75 13.15 9.52
N GLY A 110 3.33 14.28 10.12
CA GLY A 110 4.23 15.37 10.54
C GLY A 110 4.42 16.48 9.51
N VAL A 111 3.69 16.48 8.38
CA VAL A 111 3.76 17.56 7.39
C VAL A 111 3.15 18.84 7.94
N THR A 112 3.94 19.91 7.97
CA THR A 112 3.45 21.23 8.37
C THR A 112 2.72 21.91 7.22
N LEU A 113 1.41 22.06 7.34
CA LEU A 113 0.58 22.70 6.33
C LEU A 113 0.29 24.16 6.69
N PRO A 114 0.32 25.10 5.72
CA PRO A 114 0.09 26.53 5.97
C PRO A 114 -1.31 26.80 6.56
N ARG A 115 -1.40 27.85 7.37
CA ARG A 115 -2.69 28.31 7.95
C ARG A 115 -3.70 28.71 6.85
N ALA A 116 -3.22 29.19 5.71
CA ALA A 116 -4.05 29.51 4.55
C ALA A 116 -4.82 28.28 4.03
N LEU A 117 -4.20 27.09 4.03
CA LEU A 117 -4.88 25.85 3.65
C LEU A 117 -6.00 25.50 4.63
N ALA A 118 -5.81 25.72 5.95
CA ALA A 118 -6.86 25.54 6.94
C ALA A 118 -8.03 26.51 6.73
N ALA A 119 -7.78 27.73 6.25
CA ALA A 119 -8.83 28.67 5.89
C ALA A 119 -9.57 28.21 4.62
N ALA A 120 -8.86 27.69 3.61
CA ALA A 120 -9.46 27.12 2.41
C ALA A 120 -10.32 25.89 2.69
N MET A 121 -9.95 25.09 3.71
CA MET A 121 -10.75 23.94 4.16
C MET A 121 -12.09 24.34 4.79
N ARG A 122 -12.18 25.54 5.44
CA ARG A 122 -13.48 26.06 5.95
C ARG A 122 -14.41 26.54 4.84
N GLY A 123 -13.88 26.74 3.64
CA GLY A 123 -14.63 27.10 2.44
C GLY A 123 -14.98 25.87 1.59
N ARG A 124 -14.65 25.91 0.32
CA ARG A 124 -14.92 24.83 -0.64
C ARG A 124 -13.73 23.88 -0.74
N VAL A 125 -13.69 22.85 0.10
CA VAL A 125 -12.66 21.81 0.06
C VAL A 125 -12.67 21.12 -1.31
N GLY A 126 -11.49 21.00 -1.93
CA GLY A 126 -11.36 20.48 -3.30
C GLY A 126 -11.64 21.50 -4.41
N GLY A 127 -11.92 22.78 -4.06
CA GLY A 127 -11.97 23.85 -5.04
C GLY A 127 -10.59 24.29 -5.52
N HIS A 128 -10.53 25.05 -6.62
CA HIS A 128 -9.26 25.42 -7.27
C HIS A 128 -8.24 26.08 -6.30
N MET A 129 -8.69 27.04 -5.49
CA MET A 129 -7.80 27.72 -4.53
C MET A 129 -7.24 26.77 -3.46
N PHE A 130 -8.05 25.79 -3.01
CA PHE A 130 -7.59 24.76 -2.10
C PHE A 130 -6.51 23.90 -2.75
N LEU A 131 -6.74 23.41 -3.98
CA LEU A 131 -5.78 22.57 -4.71
C LEU A 131 -4.47 23.31 -4.98
N LEU A 132 -4.54 24.58 -5.36
CA LEU A 132 -3.37 25.44 -5.56
C LEU A 132 -2.54 25.58 -4.29
N GLN A 133 -3.18 25.86 -3.16
CA GLN A 133 -2.48 26.03 -1.89
C GLN A 133 -1.91 24.71 -1.37
N LEU A 134 -2.62 23.59 -1.57
CA LEU A 134 -2.11 22.26 -1.21
C LEU A 134 -0.88 21.90 -2.06
N ALA A 135 -0.96 22.11 -3.38
CA ALA A 135 0.16 21.85 -4.28
C ALA A 135 1.38 22.71 -3.92
N ALA A 136 1.20 24.00 -3.63
CA ALA A 136 2.28 24.88 -3.20
C ALA A 136 2.91 24.44 -1.88
N ALA A 137 2.08 24.02 -0.91
CA ALA A 137 2.57 23.53 0.38
C ALA A 137 3.37 22.22 0.25
N LEU A 138 2.94 21.33 -0.64
CA LEU A 138 3.63 20.07 -0.90
C LEU A 138 4.90 20.28 -1.74
N ALA A 139 4.88 21.19 -2.73
CA ALA A 139 6.07 21.54 -3.52
C ALA A 139 7.22 22.09 -2.67
N ALA A 140 6.92 22.66 -1.52
CA ALA A 140 7.92 23.19 -0.58
C ALA A 140 8.51 22.11 0.37
N GLN A 141 8.11 20.86 0.26
CA GLN A 141 8.62 19.78 1.13
C GLN A 141 10.00 19.32 0.67
N ASP A 142 10.94 19.32 1.60
CA ASP A 142 12.27 18.76 1.46
C ASP A 142 12.69 18.14 2.81
N PRO A 143 12.82 16.82 2.91
CA PRO A 143 12.65 15.80 1.86
C PRO A 143 11.18 15.66 1.36
N PRO A 144 10.99 15.02 0.17
CA PRO A 144 9.67 14.76 -0.38
C PRO A 144 8.79 13.95 0.56
N VAL A 145 7.50 14.20 0.52
CA VAL A 145 6.49 13.39 1.21
C VAL A 145 6.01 12.28 0.28
N THR A 146 5.88 11.05 0.79
CA THR A 146 5.19 9.98 0.10
C THR A 146 3.75 9.88 0.58
N LEU A 147 2.79 10.02 -0.33
CA LEU A 147 1.37 9.78 -0.06
C LEU A 147 0.96 8.43 -0.64
N ILE A 148 0.49 7.53 0.22
CA ILE A 148 -0.07 6.24 -0.19
C ILE A 148 -1.59 6.36 -0.25
N LEU A 149 -2.18 6.05 -1.41
CA LEU A 149 -3.61 5.91 -1.61
C LEU A 149 -3.92 4.42 -1.83
N ASP A 150 -4.40 3.76 -0.78
CA ASP A 150 -4.73 2.33 -0.86
C ASP A 150 -6.16 2.13 -1.36
N ASP A 151 -6.35 1.17 -2.25
CA ASP A 151 -7.60 0.87 -2.96
C ASP A 151 -8.12 2.02 -3.87
N LEU A 152 -7.23 2.67 -4.63
CA LEU A 152 -7.55 3.79 -5.55
C LEU A 152 -8.69 3.46 -6.53
N HIS A 153 -8.91 2.19 -6.88
CA HIS A 153 -10.00 1.76 -7.78
C HIS A 153 -11.40 2.09 -7.26
N LEU A 154 -11.57 2.41 -5.97
CA LEU A 154 -12.84 2.86 -5.38
C LEU A 154 -13.16 4.32 -5.71
N LEU A 155 -12.16 5.09 -6.18
CA LEU A 155 -12.36 6.47 -6.62
C LEU A 155 -12.73 6.49 -8.10
N THR A 156 -13.96 6.88 -8.37
CA THR A 156 -14.51 7.01 -9.72
C THR A 156 -14.96 8.45 -10.06
N ALA A 157 -15.01 9.32 -9.04
CA ALA A 157 -15.48 10.70 -9.22
C ALA A 157 -14.46 11.53 -10.01
N PRO A 158 -14.81 12.06 -11.20
CA PRO A 158 -13.87 12.83 -12.03
C PRO A 158 -13.27 14.01 -11.29
N LYS A 159 -14.06 14.75 -10.49
CA LYS A 159 -13.57 15.91 -9.73
C LYS A 159 -12.47 15.57 -8.72
N VAL A 160 -12.47 14.36 -8.17
CA VAL A 160 -11.42 13.90 -7.26
C VAL A 160 -10.17 13.53 -8.04
N LEU A 161 -10.33 12.76 -9.12
CA LEU A 161 -9.24 12.33 -9.99
C LEU A 161 -8.56 13.51 -10.69
N ASP A 162 -9.34 14.45 -11.22
CA ASP A 162 -8.83 15.69 -11.84
C ASP A 162 -8.07 16.55 -10.82
N GLY A 163 -8.61 16.65 -9.60
CA GLY A 163 -7.94 17.36 -8.51
C GLY A 163 -6.63 16.73 -8.11
N LEU A 164 -6.57 15.40 -8.05
CA LEU A 164 -5.36 14.65 -7.74
C LEU A 164 -4.30 14.83 -8.85
N ASP A 165 -4.70 14.69 -10.11
CA ASP A 165 -3.82 14.97 -11.26
C ASP A 165 -3.33 16.42 -11.27
N TYR A 166 -4.22 17.39 -10.92
CA TYR A 166 -3.81 18.78 -10.78
C TYR A 166 -2.73 18.97 -9.72
N VAL A 167 -2.91 18.40 -8.53
CA VAL A 167 -1.91 18.48 -7.44
C VAL A 167 -0.61 17.85 -7.90
N LEU A 168 -0.62 16.63 -8.42
CA LEU A 168 0.58 15.93 -8.89
C LEU A 168 1.39 16.73 -9.90
N ARG A 169 0.72 17.38 -10.87
CA ARG A 169 1.40 18.21 -11.88
C ARG A 169 2.03 19.49 -11.33
N ASN A 170 1.65 19.92 -10.14
CA ASN A 170 2.08 21.20 -9.58
C ASN A 170 2.95 21.08 -8.32
N VAL A 171 3.25 19.86 -7.88
CA VAL A 171 4.07 19.63 -6.66
C VAL A 171 5.57 19.45 -6.95
N GLY A 172 5.97 19.36 -8.22
CA GLY A 172 7.37 19.08 -8.57
C GLY A 172 7.90 17.84 -7.85
N SER A 173 9.07 17.96 -7.23
CA SER A 173 9.69 16.86 -6.48
C SER A 173 9.20 16.69 -5.04
N GLY A 174 8.35 17.57 -4.52
CA GLY A 174 7.97 17.58 -3.10
C GLY A 174 6.96 16.52 -2.68
N LEU A 175 6.31 15.83 -3.63
CA LEU A 175 5.38 14.73 -3.38
C LEU A 175 5.68 13.54 -4.26
N ARG A 176 5.63 12.36 -3.68
CA ARG A 176 5.58 11.06 -4.36
C ARG A 176 4.23 10.43 -4.09
N LEU A 177 3.54 9.96 -5.12
CA LEU A 177 2.27 9.26 -4.97
C LEU A 177 2.46 7.76 -5.21
N VAL A 178 2.02 6.96 -4.25
CA VAL A 178 1.91 5.51 -4.38
C VAL A 178 0.44 5.14 -4.36
N ALA A 179 -0.06 4.50 -5.40
CA ALA A 179 -1.46 4.13 -5.52
C ALA A 179 -1.61 2.61 -5.64
N SER A 180 -2.33 1.97 -4.73
CA SER A 180 -2.73 0.57 -4.91
C SER A 180 -4.08 0.47 -5.60
N SER A 181 -4.23 -0.50 -6.50
CA SER A 181 -5.47 -0.70 -7.25
C SER A 181 -5.70 -2.18 -7.58
N ARG A 182 -6.96 -2.58 -7.77
CA ARG A 182 -7.32 -3.91 -8.30
C ARG A 182 -7.42 -3.92 -9.81
N THR A 183 -7.63 -2.76 -10.40
CA THR A 183 -7.78 -2.54 -11.84
C THR A 183 -6.82 -1.47 -12.30
N ASP A 184 -6.68 -1.28 -13.59
CA ASP A 184 -5.91 -0.17 -14.11
C ASP A 184 -6.44 1.17 -13.60
N SER A 185 -5.52 2.07 -13.29
CA SER A 185 -5.84 3.36 -12.69
C SER A 185 -6.61 4.26 -13.65
N LEU A 186 -7.61 4.97 -13.13
CA LEU A 186 -8.31 6.03 -13.85
C LEU A 186 -7.50 7.35 -13.93
N LEU A 187 -6.37 7.43 -13.23
CA LEU A 187 -5.43 8.55 -13.40
C LEU A 187 -4.84 8.52 -14.82
N PRO A 188 -4.45 9.66 -15.38
CA PRO A 188 -3.87 9.75 -16.73
C PRO A 188 -2.41 9.23 -16.74
N VAL A 189 -2.20 7.96 -16.38
CA VAL A 189 -0.88 7.30 -16.23
C VAL A 189 -0.02 7.39 -17.49
N HIS A 190 -0.64 7.48 -18.69
CA HIS A 190 0.06 7.64 -19.95
C HIS A 190 0.96 8.87 -19.97
N ARG A 191 0.54 9.96 -19.30
CA ARG A 191 1.30 11.21 -19.22
C ARG A 191 2.58 11.02 -18.40
N TYR A 192 2.46 10.38 -17.24
CA TYR A 192 3.61 10.08 -16.36
C TYR A 192 4.54 9.05 -17.00
N ARG A 193 3.99 8.09 -17.76
CA ARG A 193 4.79 7.12 -18.51
C ARG A 193 5.64 7.80 -19.59
N LEU A 194 5.08 8.74 -20.34
CA LEU A 194 5.81 9.50 -21.36
C LEU A 194 6.89 10.41 -20.75
N ALA A 195 6.69 10.92 -19.55
CA ALA A 195 7.65 11.73 -18.82
C ALA A 195 8.76 10.88 -18.12
N GLY A 196 8.64 9.56 -18.09
CA GLY A 196 9.55 8.70 -17.32
C GLY A 196 9.34 8.81 -15.80
N GLU A 197 8.18 9.28 -15.36
CA GLU A 197 7.82 9.53 -13.96
C GLU A 197 6.83 8.52 -13.39
N LEU A 198 6.60 7.40 -14.10
CA LEU A 198 5.70 6.31 -13.71
C LEU A 198 6.49 5.05 -13.42
N ALA A 199 6.26 4.45 -12.26
CA ALA A 199 6.59 3.06 -11.98
C ALA A 199 5.32 2.22 -11.87
N GLU A 200 5.37 0.99 -12.36
CA GLU A 200 4.25 0.05 -12.36
C GLU A 200 4.67 -1.28 -11.76
N ILE A 201 4.12 -1.60 -10.59
CA ILE A 201 4.30 -2.89 -9.91
C ILE A 201 3.06 -3.73 -10.20
N ARG A 202 3.26 -4.89 -10.81
CA ARG A 202 2.18 -5.76 -11.25
C ARG A 202 2.08 -7.02 -10.39
N ALA A 203 1.06 -7.85 -10.66
CA ALA A 203 0.83 -9.10 -9.93
C ALA A 203 2.03 -10.06 -10.00
N SER A 204 2.75 -10.11 -11.13
CA SER A 204 3.97 -10.91 -11.30
C SER A 204 5.08 -10.50 -10.33
N ASP A 205 5.22 -9.19 -10.08
CA ASP A 205 6.26 -8.67 -9.20
C ASP A 205 5.93 -9.01 -7.74
N LEU A 206 4.62 -8.97 -7.38
CA LEU A 206 4.11 -9.31 -6.06
C LEU A 206 4.00 -10.81 -5.80
N ALA A 207 4.10 -11.66 -6.82
CA ALA A 207 4.02 -13.10 -6.66
C ALA A 207 5.10 -13.62 -5.69
N PHE A 208 4.72 -14.54 -4.82
CA PHE A 208 5.67 -15.19 -3.90
C PHE A 208 6.61 -16.10 -4.68
N SER A 209 7.89 -16.01 -4.42
CA SER A 209 8.85 -17.04 -4.81
C SER A 209 8.62 -18.31 -3.98
N THR A 210 9.17 -19.44 -4.45
CA THR A 210 9.08 -20.71 -3.72
C THR A 210 9.70 -20.59 -2.31
N ALA A 211 10.79 -19.85 -2.18
CA ALA A 211 11.42 -19.60 -0.87
C ALA A 211 10.52 -18.77 0.06
N GLU A 212 9.91 -17.69 -0.45
CA GLU A 212 8.96 -16.87 0.32
C GLU A 212 7.70 -17.66 0.71
N ALA A 213 7.19 -18.52 -0.19
CA ALA A 213 6.08 -19.43 0.11
C ALA A 213 6.43 -20.42 1.22
N GLY A 214 7.65 -20.94 1.21
CA GLY A 214 8.16 -21.82 2.28
C GLY A 214 8.17 -21.14 3.65
N LEU A 215 8.57 -19.86 3.71
CA LEU A 215 8.54 -19.08 4.96
C LEU A 215 7.11 -18.87 5.47
N LEU A 216 6.15 -18.63 4.59
CA LEU A 216 4.74 -18.48 4.95
C LEU A 216 4.18 -19.76 5.54
N LEU A 217 4.45 -20.91 4.90
CA LEU A 217 4.00 -22.22 5.36
C LEU A 217 4.65 -22.61 6.69
N ALA A 218 5.94 -22.35 6.83
CA ALA A 218 6.67 -22.62 8.07
C ALA A 218 6.12 -21.81 9.26
N TRP A 219 5.68 -20.57 9.04
CA TRP A 219 5.01 -19.79 10.07
C TRP A 219 3.73 -20.47 10.59
N HIS A 220 2.98 -21.12 9.71
CA HIS A 220 1.78 -21.92 10.06
C HIS A 220 2.10 -23.35 10.54
N GLY A 221 3.37 -23.65 10.85
CA GLY A 221 3.77 -24.98 11.31
C GLY A 221 3.76 -26.08 10.25
N SER A 222 3.49 -25.72 8.98
CA SER A 222 3.40 -26.67 7.89
C SER A 222 4.76 -26.85 7.21
N THR A 223 5.19 -28.09 7.02
CA THR A 223 6.41 -28.44 6.29
C THR A 223 6.05 -29.23 5.04
N LEU A 224 6.51 -28.75 3.88
CA LEU A 224 6.37 -29.42 2.60
C LEU A 224 7.74 -29.89 2.11
N THR A 225 7.77 -30.96 1.35
CA THR A 225 8.96 -31.31 0.57
C THR A 225 9.21 -30.24 -0.51
N ALA A 226 10.44 -30.13 -0.99
CA ALA A 226 10.79 -29.17 -2.05
C ALA A 226 9.89 -29.29 -3.28
N GLY A 227 9.57 -30.54 -3.71
CA GLY A 227 8.69 -30.78 -4.83
C GLY A 227 7.23 -30.39 -4.60
N GLN A 228 6.71 -30.62 -3.38
CA GLN A 228 5.36 -30.20 -2.99
C GLN A 228 5.27 -28.66 -2.91
N LEU A 229 6.26 -28.00 -2.33
CA LEU A 229 6.33 -26.54 -2.24
C LEU A 229 6.40 -25.89 -3.62
N GLU A 230 7.24 -26.41 -4.51
CA GLU A 230 7.31 -25.94 -5.90
C GLU A 230 5.98 -26.15 -6.63
N CYS A 231 5.35 -27.32 -6.47
CA CYS A 231 4.05 -27.61 -7.05
C CYS A 231 2.97 -26.66 -6.55
N LEU A 232 2.92 -26.37 -5.24
CA LEU A 232 1.98 -25.44 -4.63
C LEU A 232 2.21 -24.02 -5.15
N THR A 233 3.44 -23.52 -5.14
CA THR A 233 3.79 -22.17 -5.61
C THR A 233 3.43 -22.01 -7.10
N ARG A 234 3.73 -22.99 -7.93
CA ARG A 234 3.36 -22.98 -9.35
C ARG A 234 1.84 -22.98 -9.55
N ARG A 235 1.08 -23.78 -8.80
CA ARG A 235 -0.40 -23.86 -8.94
C ARG A 235 -1.10 -22.61 -8.48
N THR A 236 -0.58 -21.98 -7.43
CA THR A 236 -1.09 -20.70 -6.91
C THR A 236 -0.52 -19.50 -7.67
N GLU A 237 0.45 -19.70 -8.58
CA GLU A 237 1.20 -18.63 -9.25
C GLU A 237 1.84 -17.66 -8.24
N GLY A 238 2.17 -18.12 -7.05
CA GLY A 238 2.66 -17.28 -5.96
C GLY A 238 1.61 -16.32 -5.40
N TRP A 239 0.31 -16.52 -5.67
CA TRP A 239 -0.75 -15.67 -5.13
C TRP A 239 -0.84 -15.77 -3.61
N ALA A 240 -0.61 -14.63 -2.91
CA ALA A 240 -0.47 -14.58 -1.47
C ALA A 240 -1.67 -15.19 -0.72
N ALA A 241 -2.90 -14.81 -1.10
CA ALA A 241 -4.10 -15.36 -0.46
C ALA A 241 -4.26 -16.87 -0.70
N GLY A 242 -3.90 -17.36 -1.88
CA GLY A 242 -3.93 -18.80 -2.19
C GLY A 242 -2.93 -19.58 -1.34
N LEU A 243 -1.72 -19.05 -1.18
CA LEU A 243 -0.70 -19.66 -0.33
C LEU A 243 -1.10 -19.63 1.15
N HIS A 244 -1.67 -18.52 1.63
CA HIS A 244 -2.16 -18.41 3.00
C HIS A 244 -3.31 -19.39 3.28
N LEU A 245 -4.29 -19.49 2.37
CA LEU A 245 -5.38 -20.46 2.49
C LEU A 245 -4.86 -21.90 2.49
N ALA A 246 -3.85 -22.20 1.67
CA ALA A 246 -3.19 -23.50 1.67
C ALA A 246 -2.50 -23.79 3.02
N ALA A 247 -1.81 -22.80 3.59
CA ALA A 247 -1.18 -22.92 4.89
C ALA A 247 -2.19 -23.21 6.00
N VAL A 248 -3.29 -22.44 6.05
CA VAL A 248 -4.39 -22.66 7.02
C VAL A 248 -5.05 -24.03 6.84
N SER A 249 -5.23 -24.47 5.58
CA SER A 249 -5.79 -25.80 5.29
C SER A 249 -4.90 -26.94 5.75
N LEU A 250 -3.58 -26.79 5.61
CA LEU A 250 -2.60 -27.79 6.07
C LEU A 250 -2.47 -27.82 7.58
N ASP A 251 -2.67 -26.71 8.26
CA ASP A 251 -2.73 -26.64 9.72
C ASP A 251 -3.92 -27.45 10.27
N ALA A 252 -5.09 -27.31 9.59
CA ALA A 252 -6.30 -28.03 9.97
C ALA A 252 -6.27 -29.53 9.56
N HIS A 253 -5.70 -29.85 8.41
CA HIS A 253 -5.65 -31.19 7.82
C HIS A 253 -4.28 -31.43 7.17
N PRO A 254 -3.32 -32.00 7.88
CA PRO A 254 -1.93 -32.10 7.45
C PRO A 254 -1.70 -33.20 6.40
N ASP A 255 -2.40 -33.13 5.26
CA ASP A 255 -2.19 -33.98 4.07
C ASP A 255 -1.85 -33.11 2.85
N PRO A 256 -0.55 -32.84 2.58
CA PRO A 256 -0.13 -32.05 1.45
C PRO A 256 -0.55 -32.62 0.09
N ASP A 257 -0.58 -33.94 -0.06
CA ASP A 257 -0.92 -34.57 -1.32
C ASP A 257 -2.41 -34.43 -1.63
N GLN A 258 -3.27 -34.50 -0.60
CA GLN A 258 -4.69 -34.24 -0.75
C GLN A 258 -4.94 -32.78 -1.15
N LEU A 259 -4.29 -31.84 -0.45
CA LEU A 259 -4.37 -30.41 -0.78
C LEU A 259 -3.93 -30.17 -2.24
N LEU A 260 -2.76 -30.67 -2.61
CA LEU A 260 -2.27 -30.49 -3.99
C LEU A 260 -3.21 -31.11 -5.04
N ARG A 261 -3.88 -32.22 -4.75
CA ARG A 261 -4.89 -32.80 -5.68
C ARG A 261 -6.13 -31.92 -5.79
N SER A 262 -6.56 -31.27 -4.73
CA SER A 262 -7.77 -30.42 -4.70
C SER A 262 -7.60 -29.07 -5.40
N LEU A 263 -6.38 -28.55 -5.50
CA LEU A 263 -6.11 -27.29 -6.20
C LEU A 263 -6.38 -27.41 -7.70
N PRO A 264 -7.02 -26.41 -8.33
CA PRO A 264 -7.27 -26.43 -9.76
C PRO A 264 -5.96 -26.54 -10.55
N ARG A 265 -5.97 -27.42 -11.55
CA ARG A 265 -4.88 -27.45 -12.54
C ARG A 265 -5.10 -26.30 -13.49
N LYS A 266 -4.10 -25.43 -13.63
CA LYS A 266 -4.15 -24.38 -14.65
C LYS A 266 -4.28 -25.08 -16.02
N ALA A 267 -5.33 -24.74 -16.76
CA ALA A 267 -5.36 -25.11 -18.18
C ALA A 267 -4.17 -24.45 -18.87
N ALA A 268 -3.32 -25.23 -19.52
CA ALA A 268 -2.25 -24.70 -20.35
C ALA A 268 -2.87 -23.74 -21.38
N ARG A 269 -2.51 -22.47 -21.30
CA ARG A 269 -2.83 -21.45 -22.32
C ARG A 269 -1.75 -21.45 -23.36
#